data_fc603209deb80d3bb4fa4816f1d45237
#
_entry.id   fc603209deb80d3bb4fa4816f1d45237
#
_cell.length_a   1.000
_cell.length_b   1.000
_cell.length_c   1.000
_cell.angle_alpha   90.00
_cell.angle_beta   90.00
_cell.angle_gamma   90.00
#
_symmetry.space_group_name_H-M   'P 1'
#
loop_
_entity.id
_entity.type
_entity.pdbx_description
1 polymer ?
#
loop_
_entity_poly.entity_id
_entity_poly.type
_entity_poly.pdbx_seq_one_letter_code
_entity_poly.pdbx_strand_id
1 'polypeptide(L)'
;MAIWGADIAQLKALGTKLQAGSSEIEKAKSQLTKALDSTDWKGPDAEKFRSEWSGRHVADLARVARALEEAGKQASKNAAQQEEASR
;
A
#
# COMPACT_ATOMS: atom_id res chain seq x y z
N MET A 1 -31.90 9.73 0.78
CA MET A 1 -30.48 9.88 1.09
C MET A 1 -29.98 8.65 1.84
N ALA A 2 -28.87 8.12 1.41
CA ALA A 2 -28.29 6.98 2.10
C ALA A 2 -27.62 7.44 3.38
N ILE A 3 -27.99 6.81 4.51
CA ILE A 3 -27.43 7.18 5.81
C ILE A 3 -25.98 6.75 5.96
N TRP A 4 -25.50 5.91 5.07
CA TRP A 4 -24.13 5.42 5.05
C TRP A 4 -23.44 5.74 3.73
N GLY A 5 -23.95 6.75 3.06
CA GLY A 5 -23.30 7.28 1.88
C GLY A 5 -22.10 8.11 2.27
N ALA A 6 -21.15 8.19 1.39
CA ALA A 6 -19.96 9.01 1.55
C ALA A 6 -19.99 10.13 0.51
N ASP A 7 -19.17 11.15 0.73
CA ASP A 7 -18.91 12.15 -0.29
C ASP A 7 -18.20 11.44 -1.46
N ILE A 8 -18.85 11.44 -2.61
CA ILE A 8 -18.36 10.69 -3.78
C ILE A 8 -16.98 11.17 -4.21
N ALA A 9 -16.78 12.49 -4.26
CA ALA A 9 -15.50 13.04 -4.68
C ALA A 9 -14.38 12.68 -3.69
N GLN A 10 -14.67 12.76 -2.38
CA GLN A 10 -13.71 12.39 -1.37
C GLN A 10 -13.39 10.92 -1.41
N LEU A 11 -14.38 10.08 -1.66
CA LEU A 11 -14.19 8.63 -1.73
C LEU A 11 -13.35 8.25 -2.95
N LYS A 12 -13.56 8.91 -4.08
CA LYS A 12 -12.72 8.72 -5.27
C LYS A 12 -11.27 9.12 -4.98
N ALA A 13 -11.09 10.27 -4.32
CA ALA A 13 -9.76 10.76 -3.96
C ALA A 13 -9.06 9.78 -3.00
N LEU A 14 -9.80 9.25 -2.02
CA LEU A 14 -9.25 8.26 -1.11
C LEU A 14 -8.81 7.00 -1.86
N GLY A 15 -9.65 6.52 -2.78
CA GLY A 15 -9.28 5.36 -3.59
C GLY A 15 -7.98 5.55 -4.34
N THR A 16 -7.80 6.71 -4.95
CA THR A 16 -6.57 7.05 -5.65
C THR A 16 -5.37 7.10 -4.71
N LYS A 17 -5.55 7.70 -3.54
CA LYS A 17 -4.46 7.79 -2.54
C LYS A 17 -4.07 6.43 -1.99
N LEU A 18 -5.05 5.56 -1.77
CA LEU A 18 -4.76 4.21 -1.28
C LEU A 18 -3.96 3.41 -2.31
N GLN A 19 -4.32 3.52 -3.59
CA GLN A 19 -3.57 2.85 -4.65
C GLN A 19 -2.17 3.44 -4.82
N ALA A 20 -2.06 4.76 -4.72
CA ALA A 20 -0.75 5.42 -4.75
C ALA A 20 0.13 4.98 -3.59
N GLY A 21 -0.48 4.86 -2.39
CA GLY A 21 0.23 4.36 -1.20
C GLY A 21 0.75 2.94 -1.40
N SER A 22 -0.05 2.08 -2.01
CA SER A 22 0.37 0.72 -2.35
C SER A 22 1.62 0.73 -3.24
N SER A 23 1.59 1.53 -4.29
CA SER A 23 2.72 1.66 -5.22
C SER A 23 3.96 2.20 -4.52
N GLU A 24 3.79 3.17 -3.64
CA GLU A 24 4.90 3.75 -2.88
C GLU A 24 5.57 2.75 -1.96
N ILE A 25 4.79 1.90 -1.30
CA ILE A 25 5.33 0.85 -0.44
C ILE A 25 6.12 -0.15 -1.27
N GLU A 26 5.60 -0.57 -2.42
CA GLU A 26 6.31 -1.50 -3.30
C GLU A 26 7.62 -0.90 -3.80
N LYS A 27 7.60 0.38 -4.16
CA LYS A 27 8.79 1.08 -4.61
C LYS A 27 9.84 1.19 -3.50
N ALA A 28 9.42 1.58 -2.30
CA ALA A 28 10.31 1.70 -1.15
C ALA A 28 10.93 0.35 -0.80
N LYS A 29 10.12 -0.71 -0.81
CA LYS A 29 10.59 -2.06 -0.56
C LYS A 29 11.70 -2.47 -1.54
N SER A 30 11.48 -2.22 -2.82
CA SER A 30 12.45 -2.53 -3.86
C SER A 30 13.74 -1.70 -3.70
N GLN A 31 13.61 -0.41 -3.45
CA GLN A 31 14.74 0.49 -3.30
C GLN A 31 15.60 0.14 -2.08
N LEU A 32 14.95 -0.20 -0.97
CA LEU A 32 15.67 -0.56 0.26
C LEU A 32 16.37 -1.91 0.11
N THR A 33 15.75 -2.85 -0.59
CA THR A 33 16.37 -4.14 -0.87
C THR A 33 17.66 -3.95 -1.67
N LYS A 34 17.61 -3.11 -2.69
CA LYS A 34 18.79 -2.80 -3.50
C LYS A 34 19.86 -2.08 -2.69
N ALA A 35 19.44 -1.13 -1.85
CA ALA A 35 20.38 -0.39 -1.02
C ALA A 35 21.08 -1.30 -0.02
N LEU A 36 20.36 -2.23 0.59
CA LEU A 36 20.94 -3.20 1.51
C LEU A 36 21.94 -4.12 0.79
N ASP A 37 21.58 -4.55 -0.41
CA ASP A 37 22.46 -5.44 -1.19
C ASP A 37 23.73 -4.76 -1.66
N SER A 38 23.68 -3.45 -1.90
CA SER A 38 24.81 -2.70 -2.42
C SER A 38 25.63 -2.00 -1.35
N THR A 39 25.21 -2.05 -0.10
CA THR A 39 25.91 -1.38 1.00
C THR A 39 26.87 -2.34 1.68
N ASP A 40 28.10 -1.90 1.86
CA ASP A 40 29.12 -2.66 2.59
C ASP A 40 28.89 -2.44 4.09
N TRP A 41 27.97 -3.21 4.64
CA TRP A 41 27.64 -3.19 6.05
C TRP A 41 27.75 -4.61 6.58
N LYS A 42 28.72 -4.85 7.43
CA LYS A 42 29.05 -6.18 7.93
C LYS A 42 28.93 -6.25 9.45
N GLY A 43 28.78 -7.46 9.94
CA GLY A 43 28.70 -7.74 11.36
C GLY A 43 27.36 -8.33 11.77
N PRO A 44 27.24 -8.71 13.05
CA PRO A 44 26.03 -9.38 13.54
C PRO A 44 24.74 -8.57 13.35
N ASP A 45 24.82 -7.25 13.54
CA ASP A 45 23.65 -6.38 13.39
C ASP A 45 23.20 -6.34 11.93
N ALA A 46 24.15 -6.28 11.01
CA ALA A 46 23.86 -6.26 9.58
C ALA A 46 23.22 -7.57 9.14
N GLU A 47 23.77 -8.68 9.58
CA GLU A 47 23.23 -10.00 9.24
C GLU A 47 21.84 -10.20 9.79
N LYS A 48 21.61 -9.78 11.03
CA LYS A 48 20.30 -9.87 11.66
C LYS A 48 19.27 -9.04 10.90
N PHE A 49 19.61 -7.79 10.58
CA PHE A 49 18.66 -6.94 9.86
C PHE A 49 18.36 -7.47 8.47
N ARG A 50 19.38 -7.89 7.72
CA ARG A 50 19.17 -8.42 6.39
C ARG A 50 18.29 -9.67 6.41
N SER A 51 18.50 -10.54 7.38
CA SER A 51 17.69 -11.74 7.55
C SER A 51 16.25 -11.40 7.86
N GLU A 52 16.01 -10.47 8.79
CA GLU A 52 14.66 -10.05 9.14
C GLU A 52 13.99 -9.31 7.98
N TRP A 53 14.75 -8.51 7.25
CA TRP A 53 14.22 -7.80 6.09
C TRP A 53 13.72 -8.76 5.03
N SER A 54 14.56 -9.67 4.58
CA SER A 54 14.18 -10.61 3.51
C SER A 54 13.19 -11.68 3.97
N GLY A 55 13.26 -12.07 5.25
CA GLY A 55 12.43 -13.15 5.77
C GLY A 55 11.08 -12.73 6.28
N ARG A 56 10.93 -11.47 6.71
CA ARG A 56 9.69 -11.03 7.34
C ARG A 56 9.20 -9.67 6.84
N HIS A 57 10.07 -8.65 6.88
CA HIS A 57 9.60 -7.28 6.60
C HIS A 57 9.12 -7.10 5.16
N VAL A 58 9.83 -7.69 4.21
CA VAL A 58 9.42 -7.63 2.80
C VAL A 58 8.03 -8.25 2.62
N ALA A 59 7.78 -9.39 3.25
CA ALA A 59 6.48 -10.04 3.16
C ALA A 59 5.38 -9.23 3.83
N ASP A 60 5.68 -8.63 5.00
CA ASP A 60 4.72 -7.77 5.70
C ASP A 60 4.36 -6.55 4.87
N LEU A 61 5.36 -5.90 4.27
CA LEU A 61 5.13 -4.74 3.43
C LEU A 61 4.32 -5.10 2.19
N ALA A 62 4.59 -6.27 1.60
CA ALA A 62 3.81 -6.75 0.46
C ALA A 62 2.34 -6.94 0.82
N ARG A 63 2.07 -7.46 2.02
CA ARG A 63 0.69 -7.62 2.49
C ARG A 63 0.00 -6.29 2.69
N VAL A 64 0.69 -5.32 3.29
CA VAL A 64 0.13 -3.97 3.47
C VAL A 64 -0.16 -3.32 2.13
N ALA A 65 0.78 -3.40 1.19
CA ALA A 65 0.61 -2.83 -0.15
C ALA A 65 -0.61 -3.43 -0.84
N ARG A 66 -0.80 -4.73 -0.72
CA ARG A 66 -1.94 -5.42 -1.32
C ARG A 66 -3.26 -4.99 -0.67
N ALA A 67 -3.27 -4.86 0.66
CA ALA A 67 -4.45 -4.39 1.38
C ALA A 67 -4.84 -2.98 0.96
N LEU A 68 -3.86 -2.11 0.77
CA LEU A 68 -4.11 -0.73 0.31
C LEU A 68 -4.66 -0.72 -1.11
N GLU A 69 -4.12 -1.55 -1.98
CA GLU A 69 -4.61 -1.64 -3.36
C GLU A 69 -6.06 -2.11 -3.38
N GLU A 70 -6.37 -3.15 -2.62
CA GLU A 70 -7.74 -3.68 -2.56
C GLU A 70 -8.70 -2.67 -1.95
N ALA A 71 -8.29 -1.99 -0.89
CA ALA A 71 -9.11 -0.94 -0.27
C ALA A 71 -9.35 0.20 -1.24
N GLY A 72 -8.33 0.57 -2.03
CA GLY A 72 -8.46 1.61 -3.04
C GLY A 72 -9.45 1.23 -4.13
N LYS A 73 -9.39 0.00 -4.59
CA LYS A 73 -10.35 -0.52 -5.58
C LYS A 73 -11.76 -0.53 -5.02
N GLN A 74 -11.90 -0.94 -3.76
CA GLN A 74 -13.21 -0.97 -3.10
C GLN A 74 -13.80 0.43 -2.93
N ALA A 75 -12.95 1.40 -2.54
CA ALA A 75 -13.40 2.78 -2.40
C ALA A 75 -13.87 3.33 -3.75
N SER A 76 -13.13 3.07 -4.81
CA SER A 76 -13.50 3.51 -6.16
C SER A 76 -14.81 2.85 -6.63
N LYS A 77 -14.97 1.57 -6.33
CA LYS A 77 -16.19 0.84 -6.65
C LYS A 77 -17.39 1.40 -5.89
N ASN A 78 -17.20 1.67 -4.60
CA ASN A 78 -18.28 2.24 -3.78
C ASN A 78 -18.66 3.63 -4.29
N ALA A 79 -17.70 4.44 -4.68
CA ALA A 79 -17.96 5.76 -5.23
C ALA A 79 -18.78 5.67 -6.51
N ALA A 80 -18.41 4.74 -7.40
CA ALA A 80 -19.14 4.52 -8.65
C ALA A 80 -20.56 4.06 -8.39
N GLN A 81 -20.76 3.18 -7.43
CA GLN A 81 -22.10 2.69 -7.06
C GLN A 81 -22.97 3.80 -6.50
N GLN A 82 -22.41 4.67 -5.65
CA GLN A 82 -23.14 5.81 -5.12
C GLN A 82 -23.47 6.83 -6.20
N GLU A 83 -22.55 7.06 -7.10
CA GLU A 83 -22.79 7.95 -8.23
C GLU A 83 -23.92 7.43 -9.11
N GLU A 84 -23.92 6.13 -9.38
CA GLU A 84 -24.96 5.47 -10.15
C GLU A 84 -26.31 5.56 -9.44
N ALA A 85 -26.33 5.33 -8.14
CA ALA A 85 -27.56 5.39 -7.35
C ALA A 85 -28.14 6.81 -7.24
N SER A 86 -27.32 7.83 -7.45
CA SER A 86 -27.73 9.24 -7.34
C SER A 86 -28.33 9.79 -8.62
N ARG A 87 -28.30 9.06 -9.69
CA ARG A 87 -28.81 9.52 -10.98
C ARG A 87 -30.33 9.43 -11.10
#